data_a28d86698f2d5d3ba8fda8aceb2c19a0
#
_entry.id   a28d86698f2d5d3ba8fda8aceb2c19a0
#
_cell.length_a   1.000
_cell.length_b   1.000
_cell.length_c   1.000
_cell.angle_alpha   90.00
_cell.angle_beta   90.00
_cell.angle_gamma   90.00
#
_symmetry.space_group_name_H-M   'P 1'
#
loop_
_entity.id
_entity.type
_entity.pdbx_description
1 polymer ?
#
loop_
_entity_poly.entity_id
_entity_poly.type
_entity_poly.pdbx_seq_one_letter_code
_entity_poly.pdbx_strand_id
1 'polypeptide(L)'
;WVLFSIIKSITFSAGIYIVLSGVRMLINEIVPAFKGISEKLVPNAKPALDCPIVFPFAPNAVLIGFFSSFVGGIVALAILALMGNAGLAVAIVLPGAVLHFFCGATAGVCGNATGGLKGCIAGAFVHGVVATFLIAGMYPVLSSMGFANTSFSDTDFTIVGIVFGNLTKILSGNMLMVLVIILFIIPIIYNVLTGQKSKEN
;
A
#
# COMPACT_ATOMS: atom_id res chain seq x y z
N TRP A 1 12.63 18.93 -25.51
CA TRP A 1 12.73 18.09 -24.33
C TRP A 1 12.37 18.87 -23.07
N VAL A 2 13.01 20.01 -22.77
CA VAL A 2 12.78 20.80 -21.55
C VAL A 2 11.31 21.23 -21.41
N LEU A 3 10.73 21.83 -22.45
CA LEU A 3 9.31 22.23 -22.42
C LEU A 3 8.36 21.06 -22.17
N PHE A 4 8.62 19.91 -22.81
CA PHE A 4 7.85 18.69 -22.58
C PHE A 4 7.91 18.24 -21.13
N SER A 5 9.11 18.23 -20.53
CA SER A 5 9.30 17.85 -19.12
C SER A 5 8.58 18.81 -18.18
N ILE A 6 8.61 20.11 -18.44
CA ILE A 6 7.88 21.12 -17.66
C ILE A 6 6.38 20.88 -17.73
N ILE A 7 5.82 20.69 -18.92
CA ILE A 7 4.38 20.43 -19.09
C ILE A 7 3.97 19.16 -18.34
N LYS A 8 4.75 18.07 -18.44
CA LYS A 8 4.47 16.81 -17.72
C LYS A 8 4.54 16.99 -16.20
N SER A 9 5.50 17.75 -15.70
CA SER A 9 5.61 18.05 -14.26
C SER A 9 4.42 18.87 -13.74
N ILE A 10 3.98 19.88 -14.50
CA ILE A 10 2.80 20.67 -14.15
C ILE A 10 1.53 19.80 -14.17
N THR A 11 1.37 18.97 -15.20
CA THR A 11 0.22 18.05 -15.32
C THR A 11 0.18 17.06 -14.14
N PHE A 12 1.33 16.51 -13.78
CA PHE A 12 1.45 15.62 -12.62
C PHE A 12 1.07 16.35 -11.33
N SER A 13 1.61 17.56 -11.09
CA SER A 13 1.32 18.36 -9.90
C SER A 13 -0.16 18.73 -9.80
N ALA A 14 -0.79 19.09 -10.94
CA ALA A 14 -2.23 19.35 -11.00
C ALA A 14 -3.05 18.11 -10.67
N GLY A 15 -2.68 16.94 -11.19
CA GLY A 15 -3.31 15.66 -10.87
C GLY A 15 -3.22 15.34 -9.37
N ILE A 16 -2.05 15.51 -8.76
CA ILE A 16 -1.87 15.34 -7.32
C ILE A 16 -2.77 16.29 -6.51
N TYR A 17 -2.84 17.56 -6.90
CA TYR A 17 -3.70 18.52 -6.22
C TYR A 17 -5.18 18.11 -6.27
N ILE A 18 -5.66 17.63 -7.43
CA ILE A 18 -7.04 17.16 -7.61
C ILE A 18 -7.30 15.95 -6.71
N VAL A 19 -6.39 14.98 -6.69
CA VAL A 19 -6.51 13.78 -5.83
C VAL A 19 -6.57 14.17 -4.35
N LEU A 20 -5.65 15.01 -3.87
CA LEU A 20 -5.64 15.45 -2.47
C LEU A 20 -6.89 16.24 -2.10
N SER A 21 -7.41 17.07 -3.01
CA SER A 21 -8.67 17.78 -2.78
C SER A 21 -9.87 16.82 -2.72
N GLY A 22 -9.93 15.84 -3.62
CA GLY A 22 -10.96 14.79 -3.60
C GLY A 22 -10.93 13.95 -2.34
N VAL A 23 -9.74 13.55 -1.89
CA VAL A 23 -9.55 12.81 -0.63
C VAL A 23 -10.05 13.63 0.57
N ARG A 24 -9.74 14.92 0.65
CA ARG A 24 -10.27 15.78 1.73
C ARG A 24 -11.80 15.84 1.74
N MET A 25 -12.42 15.93 0.57
CA MET A 25 -13.88 15.91 0.46
C MET A 25 -14.46 14.58 0.96
N LEU A 26 -13.90 13.45 0.52
CA LEU A 26 -14.31 12.12 0.98
C LEU A 26 -14.17 11.94 2.49
N ILE A 27 -13.05 12.39 3.06
CA ILE A 27 -12.83 12.31 4.52
C ILE A 27 -13.88 13.07 5.31
N ASN A 28 -14.28 14.24 4.83
CA ASN A 28 -15.29 15.05 5.48
C ASN A 28 -16.65 14.35 5.58
N GLU A 29 -16.96 13.43 4.67
CA GLU A 29 -18.19 12.64 4.68
C GLU A 29 -18.00 11.28 5.39
N ILE A 30 -16.87 10.63 5.17
CA ILE A 30 -16.59 9.29 5.71
C ILE A 30 -16.41 9.33 7.22
N VAL A 31 -15.69 10.29 7.77
CA VAL A 31 -15.42 10.36 9.21
C VAL A 31 -16.69 10.48 10.05
N PRO A 32 -17.64 11.37 9.74
CA PRO A 32 -18.94 11.41 10.44
C PRO A 32 -19.76 10.13 10.30
N ALA A 33 -19.75 9.52 9.11
CA ALA A 33 -20.45 8.25 8.88
C ALA A 33 -19.89 7.12 9.76
N PHE A 34 -18.56 6.98 9.83
CA PHE A 34 -17.92 5.99 10.71
C PHE A 34 -18.13 6.29 12.19
N LYS A 35 -18.22 7.57 12.59
CA LYS A 35 -18.60 7.95 13.95
C LYS A 35 -19.99 7.41 14.27
N GLY A 36 -20.96 7.59 13.39
CA GLY A 36 -22.30 7.02 13.55
C GLY A 36 -22.31 5.49 13.65
N ILE A 37 -21.49 4.80 12.86
CA ILE A 37 -21.33 3.33 12.93
C ILE A 37 -20.70 2.93 14.26
N SER A 38 -19.66 3.64 14.70
CA SER A 38 -18.98 3.39 15.98
C SER A 38 -19.91 3.57 17.18
N GLU A 39 -20.84 4.53 17.13
CA GLU A 39 -21.76 4.79 18.22
C GLU A 39 -22.96 3.79 18.25
N LYS A 40 -23.42 3.33 17.08
CA LYS A 40 -24.69 2.60 16.96
C LYS A 40 -24.53 1.11 16.64
N LEU A 41 -23.53 0.73 15.86
CA LEU A 41 -23.41 -0.63 15.31
C LEU A 41 -22.20 -1.38 15.89
N VAL A 42 -21.02 -0.79 15.86
CA VAL A 42 -19.77 -1.45 16.30
C VAL A 42 -19.04 -0.54 17.27
N PRO A 43 -19.17 -0.76 18.59
CA PRO A 43 -18.55 0.10 19.59
C PRO A 43 -17.03 0.23 19.38
N ASN A 44 -16.53 1.47 19.47
CA ASN A 44 -15.12 1.80 19.30
C ASN A 44 -14.52 1.54 17.91
N ALA A 45 -15.33 1.32 16.89
CA ALA A 45 -14.84 1.22 15.52
C ALA A 45 -14.10 2.50 15.12
N LYS A 46 -12.92 2.35 14.52
CA LYS A 46 -12.12 3.46 13.98
C LYS A 46 -12.05 3.30 12.47
N PRO A 47 -12.21 4.39 11.68
CA PRO A 47 -12.06 4.30 10.25
C PRO A 47 -10.62 3.95 9.91
N ALA A 48 -10.41 2.98 9.02
CA ALA A 48 -9.15 2.76 8.35
C ALA A 48 -9.04 3.81 7.23
N LEU A 49 -8.15 4.78 7.43
CA LEU A 49 -7.98 5.89 6.50
C LEU A 49 -6.81 5.60 5.57
N ASP A 50 -6.98 5.96 4.30
CA ASP A 50 -6.00 5.68 3.24
C ASP A 50 -4.76 6.59 3.34
N CYS A 51 -3.68 6.17 2.66
CA CYS A 51 -2.37 6.83 2.65
C CYS A 51 -2.41 8.37 2.53
N PRO A 52 -3.18 8.98 1.62
CA PRO A 52 -3.17 10.43 1.44
C PRO A 52 -3.63 11.26 2.64
N ILE A 53 -4.28 10.65 3.63
CA ILE A 53 -4.79 11.39 4.79
C ILE A 53 -3.66 11.99 5.64
N VAL A 54 -2.48 11.35 5.65
CA VAL A 54 -1.34 11.83 6.43
C VAL A 54 -0.54 12.92 5.70
N PHE A 55 -0.76 13.11 4.40
CA PHE A 55 0.01 14.02 3.55
C PHE A 55 -0.07 15.49 3.96
N PRO A 56 -1.27 16.04 4.31
CA PRO A 56 -1.37 17.44 4.73
C PRO A 56 -0.59 17.76 6.00
N PHE A 57 -0.30 16.77 6.84
CA PHE A 57 0.39 16.98 8.13
C PHE A 57 1.91 17.12 7.98
N ALA A 58 2.52 16.61 6.90
CA ALA A 58 3.94 16.64 6.68
C ALA A 58 4.31 16.70 5.18
N PRO A 59 3.95 17.78 4.45
CA PRO A 59 4.08 17.85 2.98
C PRO A 59 5.54 17.70 2.51
N ASN A 60 6.52 18.18 3.26
CA ASN A 60 7.93 18.00 2.94
C ASN A 60 8.35 16.51 3.07
N ALA A 61 7.87 15.82 4.10
CA ALA A 61 8.14 14.40 4.26
C ALA A 61 7.46 13.54 3.17
N VAL A 62 6.33 13.98 2.63
CA VAL A 62 5.69 13.35 1.46
C VAL A 62 6.61 13.38 0.26
N LEU A 63 7.15 14.55 -0.10
CA LEU A 63 8.05 14.68 -1.25
C LEU A 63 9.36 13.91 -1.05
N ILE A 64 9.99 14.06 0.11
CA ILE A 64 11.23 13.36 0.43
C ILE A 64 11.00 11.84 0.44
N GLY A 65 9.90 11.39 1.03
CA GLY A 65 9.51 9.99 1.08
C GLY A 65 9.25 9.41 -0.32
N PHE A 66 8.52 10.13 -1.16
CA PHE A 66 8.30 9.75 -2.55
C PHE A 66 9.62 9.54 -3.30
N PHE A 67 10.51 10.54 -3.30
CA PHE A 67 11.77 10.44 -4.02
C PHE A 67 12.68 9.37 -3.42
N SER A 68 12.77 9.26 -2.10
CA SER A 68 13.59 8.23 -1.44
C SER A 68 13.10 6.82 -1.77
N SER A 69 11.79 6.60 -1.74
CA SER A 69 11.18 5.31 -2.13
C SER A 69 11.42 5.00 -3.60
N PHE A 70 11.26 5.99 -4.48
CA PHE A 70 11.51 5.82 -5.91
C PHE A 70 12.98 5.44 -6.20
N VAL A 71 13.93 6.07 -5.53
CA VAL A 71 15.36 5.70 -5.60
C VAL A 71 15.58 4.28 -5.07
N GLY A 72 14.92 3.90 -3.97
CA GLY A 72 14.94 2.51 -3.48
C GLY A 72 14.43 1.51 -4.52
N GLY A 73 13.34 1.86 -5.22
CA GLY A 73 12.82 1.06 -6.35
C GLY A 73 13.81 0.92 -7.51
N ILE A 74 14.53 2.00 -7.86
CA ILE A 74 15.58 1.95 -8.90
C ILE A 74 16.74 1.05 -8.47
N VAL A 75 17.16 1.11 -7.21
CA VAL A 75 18.21 0.21 -6.68
C VAL A 75 17.75 -1.25 -6.74
N ALA A 76 16.50 -1.52 -6.35
CA ALA A 76 15.92 -2.87 -6.45
C ALA A 76 15.83 -3.35 -7.90
N LEU A 77 15.43 -2.49 -8.84
CA LEU A 77 15.46 -2.80 -10.27
C LEU A 77 16.86 -3.19 -10.74
N ALA A 78 17.89 -2.43 -10.35
CA ALA A 78 19.27 -2.77 -10.70
C ALA A 78 19.69 -4.14 -10.14
N ILE A 79 19.31 -4.45 -8.90
CA ILE A 79 19.57 -5.76 -8.29
C ILE A 79 18.83 -6.87 -9.03
N LEU A 80 17.54 -6.70 -9.35
CA LEU A 80 16.75 -7.68 -10.11
C LEU A 80 17.35 -7.91 -11.51
N ALA A 81 17.84 -6.86 -12.18
CA ALA A 81 18.50 -6.98 -13.47
C ALA A 81 19.82 -7.78 -13.37
N LEU A 82 20.61 -7.53 -12.32
CA LEU A 82 21.82 -8.32 -12.06
C LEU A 82 21.51 -9.80 -11.76
N MET A 83 20.46 -10.05 -10.96
CA MET A 83 19.99 -11.41 -10.67
C MET A 83 19.53 -12.13 -11.95
N GLY A 84 18.78 -11.45 -12.83
CA GLY A 84 18.35 -11.99 -14.13
C GLY A 84 19.54 -12.31 -15.03
N ASN A 85 20.54 -11.43 -15.10
CA ASN A 85 21.78 -11.66 -15.85
C ASN A 85 22.61 -12.82 -15.27
N ALA A 86 22.52 -13.08 -13.98
CA ALA A 86 23.15 -14.24 -13.32
C ALA A 86 22.38 -15.55 -13.55
N GLY A 87 21.32 -15.56 -14.35
CA GLY A 87 20.54 -16.75 -14.70
C GLY A 87 19.43 -17.10 -13.70
N LEU A 88 19.12 -16.22 -12.75
CA LEU A 88 17.99 -16.40 -11.84
C LEU A 88 16.68 -16.00 -12.54
N ALA A 89 15.66 -16.85 -12.40
CA ALA A 89 14.33 -16.60 -12.97
C ALA A 89 13.56 -15.58 -12.13
N VAL A 90 13.90 -14.28 -12.27
CA VAL A 90 13.26 -13.18 -11.57
C VAL A 90 12.58 -12.22 -12.56
N ALA A 91 11.43 -11.70 -12.19
CA ALA A 91 10.77 -10.65 -12.97
C ALA A 91 11.49 -9.32 -12.77
N ILE A 92 11.85 -8.64 -13.86
CA ILE A 92 12.42 -7.30 -13.83
C ILE A 92 11.26 -6.30 -13.82
N VAL A 93 11.15 -5.55 -12.71
CA VAL A 93 10.03 -4.63 -12.47
C VAL A 93 10.52 -3.19 -12.50
N LEU A 94 9.89 -2.35 -13.33
CA LEU A 94 10.12 -0.92 -13.34
C LEU A 94 9.40 -0.25 -12.16
N PRO A 95 10.06 0.63 -11.40
CA PRO A 95 9.43 1.36 -10.30
C PRO A 95 8.27 2.23 -10.82
N GLY A 96 7.06 1.99 -10.34
CA GLY A 96 5.86 2.75 -10.67
C GLY A 96 5.74 4.01 -9.83
N ALA A 97 5.56 5.18 -10.45
CA ALA A 97 5.44 6.45 -9.74
C ALA A 97 4.27 6.46 -8.74
N VAL A 98 3.15 5.80 -9.07
CA VAL A 98 1.94 5.76 -8.22
C VAL A 98 2.21 5.05 -6.89
N LEU A 99 2.82 3.86 -6.92
CA LEU A 99 3.21 3.12 -5.72
C LEU A 99 4.11 3.96 -4.80
N HIS A 100 5.17 4.50 -5.36
CA HIS A 100 6.14 5.27 -4.58
C HIS A 100 5.57 6.58 -4.06
N PHE A 101 4.61 7.19 -4.79
CA PHE A 101 3.93 8.38 -4.33
C PHE A 101 2.97 8.09 -3.17
N PHE A 102 2.13 7.07 -3.26
CA PHE A 102 1.18 6.79 -2.18
C PHE A 102 1.84 6.06 -1.01
N CYS A 103 2.36 4.88 -1.24
CA CYS A 103 2.92 4.04 -0.18
C CYS A 103 4.30 4.54 0.30
N GLY A 104 5.17 4.95 -0.63
CA GLY A 104 6.50 5.45 -0.30
C GLY A 104 6.49 6.79 0.42
N ALA A 105 5.60 7.72 0.02
CA ALA A 105 5.42 8.97 0.74
C ALA A 105 4.85 8.73 2.14
N THR A 106 3.90 7.82 2.29
CA THR A 106 3.35 7.44 3.61
C THR A 106 4.43 6.85 4.51
N ALA A 107 5.28 5.96 3.99
CA ALA A 107 6.44 5.43 4.72
C ALA A 107 7.39 6.56 5.13
N GLY A 108 7.57 7.57 4.26
CA GLY A 108 8.34 8.77 4.56
C GLY A 108 7.74 9.61 5.68
N VAL A 109 6.43 9.85 5.68
CA VAL A 109 5.72 10.59 6.73
C VAL A 109 5.82 9.86 8.08
N CYS A 110 5.58 8.54 8.09
CA CYS A 110 5.69 7.72 9.31
C CYS A 110 7.14 7.68 9.83
N GLY A 111 8.11 7.53 8.91
CA GLY A 111 9.53 7.59 9.26
C GLY A 111 9.96 8.95 9.80
N ASN A 112 9.41 10.03 9.26
CA ASN A 112 9.65 11.40 9.75
C ASN A 112 9.11 11.60 11.17
N ALA A 113 7.95 11.05 11.47
CA ALA A 113 7.33 11.16 12.80
C ALA A 113 8.15 10.47 13.90
N THR A 114 8.90 9.41 13.56
CA THR A 114 9.67 8.61 14.53
C THR A 114 11.16 8.93 14.53
N GLY A 115 11.75 9.26 13.38
CA GLY A 115 13.20 9.45 13.22
C GLY A 115 13.61 10.73 12.49
N GLY A 116 12.69 11.70 12.35
CA GLY A 116 12.93 12.94 11.64
C GLY A 116 13.33 12.69 10.18
N LEU A 117 14.12 13.58 9.60
CA LEU A 117 14.56 13.50 8.20
C LEU A 117 15.27 12.17 7.88
N LYS A 118 16.13 11.68 8.78
CA LYS A 118 16.84 10.41 8.59
C LYS A 118 15.88 9.22 8.53
N GLY A 119 14.89 9.20 9.43
CA GLY A 119 13.82 8.19 9.42
C GLY A 119 12.96 8.26 8.17
N CYS A 120 12.63 9.47 7.70
CA CYS A 120 11.92 9.69 6.44
C CYS A 120 12.65 9.04 5.26
N ILE A 121 13.92 9.38 5.08
CA ILE A 121 14.73 8.89 3.96
C ILE A 121 14.93 7.38 4.06
N ALA A 122 15.38 6.87 5.20
CA ALA A 122 15.69 5.46 5.37
C ALA A 122 14.43 4.58 5.26
N GLY A 123 13.34 4.96 5.94
CA GLY A 123 12.09 4.20 5.91
C GLY A 123 11.49 4.13 4.52
N ALA A 124 11.43 5.26 3.81
CA ALA A 124 10.91 5.30 2.46
C ALA A 124 11.82 4.57 1.46
N PHE A 125 13.14 4.67 1.59
CA PHE A 125 14.08 3.93 0.74
C PHE A 125 13.90 2.42 0.90
N VAL A 126 13.88 1.92 2.14
CA VAL A 126 13.63 0.49 2.42
C VAL A 126 12.29 0.05 1.88
N HIS A 127 11.23 0.86 2.07
CA HIS A 127 9.92 0.58 1.47
C HIS A 127 10.04 0.40 -0.05
N GLY A 128 10.72 1.30 -0.75
CA GLY A 128 10.89 1.22 -2.21
C GLY A 128 11.58 -0.05 -2.68
N VAL A 129 12.63 -0.46 -1.96
CA VAL A 129 13.33 -1.74 -2.22
C VAL A 129 12.39 -2.92 -2.01
N VAL A 130 11.76 -3.01 -0.84
CA VAL A 130 10.89 -4.13 -0.46
C VAL A 130 9.68 -4.23 -1.40
N ALA A 131 9.02 -3.11 -1.71
CA ALA A 131 7.87 -3.08 -2.59
C ALA A 131 8.20 -3.62 -4.00
N THR A 132 9.34 -3.23 -4.56
CA THR A 132 9.79 -3.69 -5.88
C THR A 132 10.06 -5.20 -5.88
N PHE A 133 10.69 -5.74 -4.84
CA PHE A 133 10.91 -7.18 -4.70
C PHE A 133 9.60 -7.96 -4.50
N LEU A 134 8.67 -7.42 -3.74
CA LEU A 134 7.34 -8.02 -3.56
C LEU A 134 6.58 -8.11 -4.89
N ILE A 135 6.58 -7.02 -5.66
CA ILE A 135 5.96 -7.01 -7.00
C ILE A 135 6.63 -8.05 -7.91
N ALA A 136 7.97 -8.13 -7.92
CA ALA A 136 8.69 -9.14 -8.67
C ALA A 136 8.29 -10.57 -8.25
N GLY A 137 8.13 -10.82 -6.96
CA GLY A 137 7.67 -12.09 -6.40
C GLY A 137 6.21 -12.44 -6.71
N MET A 138 5.37 -11.44 -7.01
CA MET A 138 3.96 -11.65 -7.35
C MET A 138 3.77 -12.17 -8.78
N TYR A 139 4.63 -11.80 -9.73
CA TYR A 139 4.52 -12.23 -11.12
C TYR A 139 4.38 -13.75 -11.33
N PRO A 140 5.25 -14.60 -10.76
CA PRO A 140 5.10 -16.05 -10.91
C PRO A 140 3.82 -16.59 -10.25
N VAL A 141 3.34 -15.96 -9.20
CA VAL A 141 2.10 -16.35 -8.52
C VAL A 141 0.91 -16.12 -9.43
N LEU A 142 0.73 -14.90 -9.94
CA LEU A 142 -0.36 -14.56 -10.84
C LEU A 142 -0.26 -15.32 -12.17
N SER A 143 0.93 -15.51 -12.70
CA SER A 143 1.15 -16.31 -13.91
C SER A 143 0.69 -17.75 -13.74
N SER A 144 0.93 -18.36 -12.57
CA SER A 144 0.43 -19.71 -12.26
C SER A 144 -1.10 -19.81 -12.16
N MET A 145 -1.77 -18.69 -11.95
CA MET A 145 -3.24 -18.57 -11.90
C MET A 145 -3.85 -18.19 -13.26
N GLY A 146 -3.06 -18.05 -14.32
CA GLY A 146 -3.51 -17.68 -15.66
C GLY A 146 -3.46 -16.16 -15.97
N PHE A 147 -2.96 -15.33 -15.04
CA PHE A 147 -2.81 -13.88 -15.21
C PHE A 147 -1.37 -13.54 -15.58
N ALA A 148 -0.96 -13.86 -16.79
CA ALA A 148 0.37 -13.55 -17.29
C ALA A 148 0.59 -12.01 -17.41
N ASN A 149 1.80 -11.54 -17.12
CA ASN A 149 2.22 -10.14 -17.22
C ASN A 149 1.37 -9.15 -16.39
N THR A 150 0.78 -9.63 -15.31
CA THR A 150 -0.03 -8.83 -14.39
C THR A 150 0.62 -8.83 -13.01
N SER A 151 0.49 -7.71 -12.29
CA SER A 151 0.88 -7.61 -10.88
C SER A 151 0.02 -6.55 -10.19
N PHE A 152 0.04 -6.56 -8.86
CA PHE A 152 -0.55 -5.49 -8.06
C PHE A 152 0.45 -4.35 -7.89
N SER A 153 -0.05 -3.11 -7.83
CA SER A 153 0.79 -1.92 -7.67
C SER A 153 1.20 -1.70 -6.22
N ASP A 154 0.33 -2.04 -5.26
CA ASP A 154 0.51 -1.68 -3.86
C ASP A 154 1.04 -2.86 -3.02
N THR A 155 1.82 -2.53 -2.00
CA THR A 155 2.54 -3.51 -1.19
C THR A 155 1.62 -4.43 -0.40
N ASP A 156 0.53 -3.89 0.14
CA ASP A 156 -0.48 -4.64 0.90
C ASP A 156 -1.22 -5.66 0.03
N PHE A 157 -1.71 -5.25 -1.13
CA PHE A 157 -2.33 -6.15 -2.10
C PHE A 157 -1.34 -7.23 -2.59
N THR A 158 -0.07 -6.85 -2.77
CA THR A 158 0.96 -7.78 -3.23
C THR A 158 1.26 -8.84 -2.17
N ILE A 159 1.39 -8.46 -0.90
CA ILE A 159 1.60 -9.42 0.21
C ILE A 159 0.42 -10.39 0.32
N VAL A 160 -0.80 -9.85 0.35
CA VAL A 160 -2.03 -10.65 0.42
C VAL A 160 -2.12 -11.58 -0.79
N GLY A 161 -1.86 -11.06 -1.99
CA GLY A 161 -1.88 -11.81 -3.23
C GLY A 161 -0.85 -12.95 -3.27
N ILE A 162 0.38 -12.72 -2.79
CA ILE A 162 1.40 -13.78 -2.69
C ILE A 162 0.94 -14.88 -1.71
N VAL A 163 0.43 -14.50 -0.54
CA VAL A 163 -0.03 -15.47 0.46
C VAL A 163 -1.20 -16.30 -0.07
N PHE A 164 -2.29 -15.64 -0.47
CA PHE A 164 -3.48 -16.35 -0.93
C PHE A 164 -3.27 -17.06 -2.27
N GLY A 165 -2.50 -16.46 -3.19
CA GLY A 165 -2.18 -17.09 -4.46
C GLY A 165 -1.34 -18.37 -4.33
N ASN A 166 -0.45 -18.46 -3.35
CA ASN A 166 0.25 -19.71 -3.05
C ASN A 166 -0.64 -20.71 -2.30
N LEU A 167 -1.57 -20.24 -1.47
CA LEU A 167 -2.55 -21.11 -0.81
C LEU A 167 -3.47 -21.84 -1.81
N THR A 168 -3.76 -21.24 -2.97
CA THR A 168 -4.54 -21.92 -4.03
C THR A 168 -3.87 -23.18 -4.57
N LYS A 169 -2.56 -23.32 -4.41
CA LYS A 169 -1.81 -24.53 -4.80
C LYS A 169 -2.01 -25.69 -3.83
N ILE A 170 -2.43 -25.39 -2.59
CA ILE A 170 -2.55 -26.38 -1.50
C ILE A 170 -4.04 -26.62 -1.20
N LEU A 171 -4.85 -25.58 -1.24
CA LEU A 171 -6.27 -25.63 -0.90
C LEU A 171 -7.13 -25.54 -2.16
N SER A 172 -8.21 -26.32 -2.22
CA SER A 172 -9.22 -26.14 -3.27
C SER A 172 -9.89 -24.77 -3.15
N GLY A 173 -10.41 -24.23 -4.26
CA GLY A 173 -11.05 -22.91 -4.28
C GLY A 173 -12.17 -22.77 -3.22
N ASN A 174 -12.96 -23.81 -3.00
CA ASN A 174 -14.02 -23.83 -1.97
C ASN A 174 -13.44 -23.75 -0.55
N MET A 175 -12.36 -24.48 -0.26
CA MET A 175 -11.68 -24.42 1.04
C MET A 175 -11.05 -23.05 1.28
N LEU A 176 -10.46 -22.45 0.25
CA LEU A 176 -9.91 -21.10 0.34
C LEU A 176 -11.01 -20.07 0.60
N MET A 177 -12.15 -20.17 -0.06
CA MET A 177 -13.29 -19.29 0.17
C MET A 177 -13.80 -19.39 1.62
N VAL A 178 -13.94 -20.61 2.15
CA VAL A 178 -14.33 -20.84 3.55
C VAL A 178 -13.31 -20.24 4.51
N LEU A 179 -12.01 -20.42 4.25
CA LEU A 179 -10.93 -19.80 5.05
C LEU A 179 -11.03 -18.29 5.07
N VAL A 180 -11.21 -17.64 3.93
CA VAL A 180 -11.37 -16.19 3.83
C VAL A 180 -12.59 -15.71 4.62
N ILE A 181 -13.74 -16.38 4.47
CA ILE A 181 -14.96 -16.05 5.23
C ILE A 181 -14.69 -16.15 6.73
N ILE A 182 -14.06 -17.21 7.20
CA ILE A 182 -13.69 -17.40 8.61
C ILE A 182 -12.79 -16.27 9.10
N LEU A 183 -11.76 -15.90 8.34
CA LEU A 183 -10.83 -14.81 8.69
C LEU A 183 -11.54 -13.45 8.83
N PHE A 184 -12.62 -13.21 8.09
CA PHE A 184 -13.42 -11.98 8.23
C PHE A 184 -14.43 -12.05 9.37
N ILE A 185 -15.09 -13.20 9.56
CA ILE A 185 -16.17 -13.35 10.56
C ILE A 185 -15.62 -13.41 11.98
N ILE A 186 -14.52 -14.13 12.23
CA ILE A 186 -13.96 -14.29 13.59
C ILE A 186 -13.65 -12.95 14.25
N PRO A 187 -12.92 -12.00 13.62
CA PRO A 187 -12.64 -10.70 14.24
C PRO A 187 -13.90 -9.88 14.53
N ILE A 188 -14.91 -9.97 13.66
CA ILE A 188 -16.19 -9.27 13.86
C ILE A 188 -16.91 -9.84 15.08
N ILE A 189 -17.07 -11.16 15.18
CA ILE A 189 -17.70 -11.82 16.32
C ILE A 189 -16.93 -11.50 17.61
N TYR A 190 -15.59 -11.63 17.58
CA TYR A 190 -14.75 -11.31 18.72
C TYR A 190 -14.94 -9.88 19.21
N ASN A 191 -14.97 -8.91 18.30
CA ASN A 191 -15.15 -7.50 18.65
C ASN A 191 -16.55 -7.20 19.19
N VAL A 192 -17.60 -7.82 18.63
CA VAL A 192 -18.95 -7.68 19.13
C VAL A 192 -19.09 -8.25 20.54
N LEU A 193 -18.54 -9.44 20.79
CA LEU A 193 -18.61 -10.09 22.10
C LEU A 193 -17.79 -9.35 23.20
N THR A 194 -16.59 -8.85 22.86
CA THR A 194 -15.76 -8.12 23.81
C THR A 194 -16.25 -6.68 24.02
N GLY A 195 -16.80 -6.05 22.98
CA GLY A 195 -17.37 -4.70 23.07
C GLY A 195 -18.65 -4.63 23.92
N GLN A 196 -19.40 -5.73 24.00
CA GLN A 196 -20.56 -5.82 24.92
C GLN A 196 -20.12 -5.89 26.39
N LYS A 197 -19.06 -6.63 26.71
CA LYS A 197 -18.52 -6.72 28.09
C LYS A 197 -17.97 -5.40 28.61
N SER A 198 -17.50 -4.50 27.75
CA SER A 198 -17.01 -3.16 28.15
C SER A 198 -18.12 -2.16 28.46
N LYS A 199 -19.37 -2.46 28.16
CA LYS A 199 -20.54 -1.61 28.48
C LYS A 199 -21.24 -2.01 29.79
N GLU A 200 -20.94 -3.20 30.30
CA GLU A 200 -21.53 -3.72 31.56
C GLU A 200 -20.67 -3.44 32.80
N ASN A 201 -19.44 -2.91 32.65
CA ASN A 201 -18.56 -2.43 33.70
C ASN A 201 -18.40 -0.90 33.64
#